data_a7408fa95e329e99554c6fc625f141c5
#
_entry.id   a7408fa95e329e99554c6fc625f141c5
#
_cell.length_a   1.000
_cell.length_b   1.000
_cell.length_c   1.000
_cell.angle_alpha   90.00
_cell.angle_beta   90.00
_cell.angle_gamma   90.00
#
_symmetry.space_group_name_H-M   'P 1'
#
loop_
_entity.id
_entity.type
_entity.pdbx_description
1 polymer ?
#
loop_
_entity_poly.entity_id
_entity_poly.type
_entity_poly.pdbx_seq_one_letter_code
_entity_poly.pdbx_strand_id
1 'polypeptide(L)'
;MTDCREQRWLFQDLGSRKVEVDFGGGYLSSDGGGLILRELERHSGLLRDFAGCFVDYRDSRYIEHSVEELVSQRIHGLVLGYEDLNDHDHLRRDPIHGLIAGKSDPLGQDRILERDKGKALAARVHAQPFGVKCTGHRSALQQGPGAAR
;
A
#
# COMPACT_ATOMS: atom_id res chain seq x y z
N MET A 1 37.09 -16.75 13.96
CA MET A 1 36.28 -16.82 12.74
C MET A 1 34.85 -16.67 13.17
N THR A 2 34.23 -15.51 12.92
CA THR A 2 32.82 -15.26 13.17
C THR A 2 32.03 -15.94 12.04
N ASP A 3 31.28 -16.97 12.40
CA ASP A 3 30.39 -17.66 11.48
C ASP A 3 29.27 -16.68 11.11
N CYS A 4 29.39 -16.06 9.94
CA CYS A 4 28.32 -15.24 9.36
C CYS A 4 27.21 -16.19 8.92
N ARG A 5 26.32 -16.56 9.82
CA ARG A 5 25.07 -17.22 9.44
C ARG A 5 24.28 -16.24 8.61
N GLU A 6 23.87 -16.65 7.41
CA GLU A 6 22.91 -15.93 6.61
C GLU A 6 21.66 -15.68 7.46
N GLN A 7 21.45 -14.43 7.83
CA GLN A 7 20.32 -14.03 8.64
C GLN A 7 19.17 -13.73 7.68
N ARG A 8 18.20 -14.63 7.63
CA ARG A 8 16.98 -14.45 6.81
C ARG A 8 15.82 -14.08 7.71
N TRP A 9 15.11 -13.03 7.35
CA TRP A 9 13.86 -12.68 8.01
C TRP A 9 12.69 -13.09 7.13
N LEU A 10 11.77 -13.86 7.70
CA LEU A 10 10.55 -14.29 7.05
C LEU A 10 9.44 -13.32 7.41
N PHE A 11 8.80 -12.79 6.39
CA PHE A 11 7.58 -11.99 6.52
C PHE A 11 6.40 -12.83 6.05
N GLN A 12 5.17 -12.34 6.28
CA GLN A 12 4.00 -13.04 5.80
C GLN A 12 4.02 -13.11 4.26
N ASP A 13 3.72 -14.29 3.78
CA ASP A 13 3.63 -14.58 2.37
C ASP A 13 2.61 -13.70 1.65
N LEU A 14 2.84 -13.45 0.39
CA LEU A 14 1.92 -12.75 -0.50
C LEU A 14 1.21 -13.78 -1.38
N GLY A 15 0.05 -14.27 -0.92
CA GLY A 15 -0.61 -15.40 -1.58
C GLY A 15 0.28 -16.65 -1.57
N SER A 16 0.64 -17.15 -2.76
CA SER A 16 1.53 -18.30 -2.92
C SER A 16 3.03 -17.94 -2.94
N ARG A 17 3.38 -16.66 -2.86
CA ARG A 17 4.76 -16.18 -2.94
C ARG A 17 5.33 -15.99 -1.55
N LYS A 18 6.48 -16.59 -1.27
CA LYS A 18 7.23 -16.34 -0.04
C LYS A 18 7.85 -14.94 -0.07
N VAL A 19 7.81 -14.28 1.09
CA VAL A 19 8.49 -13.00 1.31
C VAL A 19 9.66 -13.23 2.26
N GLU A 20 10.86 -13.21 1.74
CA GLU A 20 12.11 -13.38 2.47
C GLU A 20 12.97 -12.14 2.31
N VAL A 21 13.65 -11.71 3.37
CA VAL A 21 14.65 -10.64 3.32
C VAL A 21 15.97 -11.20 3.77
N ASP A 22 16.98 -11.06 2.94
CA ASP A 22 18.36 -11.42 3.25
C ASP A 22 19.34 -10.38 2.70
N PHE A 23 20.61 -10.57 2.93
CA PHE A 23 21.68 -9.74 2.38
C PHE A 23 22.50 -10.48 1.31
N GLY A 24 21.91 -11.48 0.67
CA GLY A 24 22.55 -12.31 -0.36
C GLY A 24 22.68 -11.69 -1.74
N GLY A 25 22.14 -10.50 -1.92
CA GLY A 25 22.07 -9.82 -3.23
C GLY A 25 20.72 -10.04 -3.93
N GLY A 26 20.63 -9.71 -5.21
CA GLY A 26 19.37 -9.73 -5.97
C GLY A 26 18.74 -8.34 -6.04
N TYR A 27 17.43 -8.23 -5.81
CA TYR A 27 16.77 -6.92 -5.74
C TYR A 27 17.18 -6.21 -4.44
N LEU A 28 17.86 -5.09 -4.58
CA LEU A 28 18.29 -4.26 -3.45
C LEU A 28 17.33 -3.09 -3.30
N SER A 29 16.89 -2.84 -2.08
CA SER A 29 16.09 -1.66 -1.76
C SER A 29 16.56 -1.06 -0.44
N SER A 30 16.60 0.28 -0.37
CA SER A 30 16.79 1.02 0.88
C SER A 30 15.57 0.95 1.79
N ASP A 31 14.42 0.57 1.25
CA ASP A 31 13.11 0.65 1.90
C ASP A 31 12.64 -0.67 2.51
N GLY A 32 13.57 -1.61 2.71
CA GLY A 32 13.26 -2.92 3.33
C GLY A 32 12.54 -2.82 4.68
N GLY A 33 12.78 -1.75 5.43
CA GLY A 33 12.05 -1.44 6.67
C GLY A 33 10.54 -1.25 6.47
N GLY A 34 10.09 -0.91 5.27
CA GLY A 34 8.67 -0.80 4.93
C GLY A 34 7.90 -2.12 5.08
N LEU A 35 8.56 -3.27 5.04
CA LEU A 35 7.92 -4.57 5.30
C LEU A 35 7.41 -4.67 6.74
N ILE A 36 8.06 -4.00 7.69
CA ILE A 36 7.58 -3.92 9.08
C ILE A 36 6.26 -3.14 9.13
N LEU A 37 6.15 -2.06 8.36
CA LEU A 37 4.91 -1.27 8.25
C LEU A 37 3.79 -2.11 7.65
N ARG A 38 4.09 -2.92 6.65
CA ARG A 38 3.13 -3.87 6.07
C ARG A 38 2.61 -4.85 7.12
N GLU A 39 3.48 -5.43 7.93
CA GLU A 39 3.07 -6.34 9.01
C GLU A 39 2.23 -5.62 10.07
N LEU A 40 2.60 -4.38 10.43
CA LEU A 40 1.81 -3.55 11.33
C LEU A 40 0.40 -3.30 10.77
N GLU A 41 0.29 -2.92 9.49
CA GLU A 41 -1.00 -2.70 8.83
C GLU A 41 -1.84 -3.98 8.80
N ARG A 42 -1.23 -5.12 8.49
CA ARG A 42 -1.91 -6.41 8.48
C ARG A 42 -2.56 -6.75 9.83
N HIS A 43 -1.92 -6.37 10.94
CA HIS A 43 -2.44 -6.59 12.29
C HIS A 43 -3.45 -5.51 12.71
N SER A 44 -3.21 -4.26 12.36
CA SER A 44 -4.06 -3.14 12.78
C SER A 44 -5.26 -2.91 11.87
N GLY A 45 -5.11 -3.11 10.56
CA GLY A 45 -6.12 -2.80 9.55
C GLY A 45 -6.41 -1.31 9.39
N LEU A 46 -5.55 -0.44 9.92
CA LEU A 46 -5.79 1.00 10.00
C LEU A 46 -5.98 1.65 8.63
N LEU A 47 -5.11 1.32 7.66
CA LEU A 47 -5.18 1.90 6.32
C LEU A 47 -6.37 1.36 5.54
N ARG A 48 -6.71 0.09 5.74
CA ARG A 48 -7.92 -0.51 5.18
C ARG A 48 -9.17 0.19 5.70
N ASP A 49 -9.27 0.39 7.01
CA ASP A 49 -10.40 1.07 7.63
C ASP A 49 -10.48 2.54 7.17
N PHE A 50 -9.34 3.21 7.06
CA PHE A 50 -9.26 4.55 6.50
C PHE A 50 -9.67 4.59 5.02
N ALA A 51 -9.22 3.64 4.21
CA ALA A 51 -9.63 3.52 2.81
C ALA A 51 -11.15 3.28 2.69
N GLY A 52 -11.74 2.56 3.63
CA GLY A 52 -13.19 2.32 3.72
C GLY A 52 -14.02 3.59 3.94
N CYS A 53 -13.41 4.70 4.38
CA CYS A 53 -14.08 6.00 4.48
C CYS A 53 -14.34 6.66 3.11
N PHE A 54 -13.72 6.16 2.05
CA PHE A 54 -13.86 6.73 0.71
C PHE A 54 -14.82 5.90 -0.13
N VAL A 55 -15.65 6.58 -0.91
CA VAL A 55 -16.49 5.92 -1.92
C VAL A 55 -15.80 6.07 -3.27
N ASP A 56 -15.62 4.95 -3.95
CA ASP A 56 -15.03 4.92 -5.29
C ASP A 56 -16.16 5.00 -6.34
N TYR A 57 -16.21 6.10 -7.07
CA TYR A 57 -17.17 6.33 -8.14
C TYR A 57 -16.61 6.04 -9.54
N ARG A 58 -15.39 5.51 -9.60
CA ARG A 58 -14.78 5.13 -10.89
C ARG A 58 -15.50 3.91 -11.46
N ASP A 59 -15.53 3.80 -12.79
CA ASP A 59 -16.07 2.62 -13.45
C ASP A 59 -15.20 1.40 -13.14
N SER A 60 -15.78 0.38 -12.51
CA SER A 60 -15.08 -0.83 -12.06
C SER A 60 -14.33 -1.56 -13.17
N ARG A 61 -14.75 -1.40 -14.43
CA ARG A 61 -14.08 -2.02 -15.59
C ARG A 61 -12.71 -1.44 -15.89
N TYR A 62 -12.41 -0.23 -15.37
CA TYR A 62 -11.17 0.49 -15.62
C TYR A 62 -10.34 0.71 -14.35
N ILE A 63 -10.74 0.10 -13.23
CA ILE A 63 -9.98 0.20 -11.98
C ILE A 63 -8.84 -0.82 -11.99
N GLU A 64 -7.61 -0.35 -12.14
CA GLU A 64 -6.40 -1.17 -11.98
C GLU A 64 -5.83 -1.14 -10.56
N HIS A 65 -6.14 -0.07 -9.82
CA HIS A 65 -5.70 0.13 -8.44
C HIS A 65 -6.91 0.47 -7.58
N SER A 66 -7.14 -0.34 -6.54
CA SER A 66 -8.18 -0.09 -5.55
C SER A 66 -7.88 1.17 -4.73
N VAL A 67 -8.90 1.70 -4.04
CA VAL A 67 -8.70 2.83 -3.11
C VAL A 67 -7.74 2.43 -1.99
N GLU A 68 -7.85 1.21 -1.47
CA GLU A 68 -6.97 0.69 -0.45
C GLU A 68 -5.49 0.68 -0.91
N GLU A 69 -5.23 0.19 -2.12
CA GLU A 69 -3.88 0.21 -2.70
C GLU A 69 -3.34 1.64 -2.86
N LEU A 70 -4.17 2.57 -3.33
CA LEU A 70 -3.78 3.98 -3.50
C LEU A 70 -3.46 4.65 -2.16
N VAL A 71 -4.29 4.42 -1.15
CA VAL A 71 -4.08 4.92 0.22
C VAL A 71 -2.81 4.32 0.80
N SER A 72 -2.66 3.01 0.72
CA SER A 72 -1.49 2.29 1.20
C SER A 72 -0.21 2.80 0.54
N GLN A 73 -0.19 2.89 -0.78
CA GLN A 73 0.95 3.43 -1.53
C GLN A 73 1.33 4.84 -1.05
N ARG A 74 0.34 5.73 -0.87
CA ARG A 74 0.61 7.12 -0.47
C ARG A 74 1.12 7.22 0.95
N ILE A 75 0.47 6.56 1.88
CA ILE A 75 0.83 6.63 3.30
C ILE A 75 2.20 6.00 3.54
N HIS A 76 2.47 4.83 2.98
CA HIS A 76 3.77 4.19 3.12
C HIS A 76 4.88 5.02 2.46
N GLY A 77 4.61 5.63 1.29
CA GLY A 77 5.55 6.56 0.66
C GLY A 77 5.91 7.72 1.60
N LEU A 78 4.91 8.36 2.21
CA LEU A 78 5.14 9.45 3.17
C LEU A 78 5.97 9.00 4.38
N VAL A 79 5.64 7.84 4.97
CA VAL A 79 6.36 7.30 6.13
C VAL A 79 7.81 6.97 5.80
N LEU A 80 8.08 6.54 4.57
CA LEU A 80 9.43 6.24 4.08
C LEU A 80 10.19 7.49 3.60
N GLY A 81 9.58 8.68 3.67
CA GLY A 81 10.23 9.95 3.36
C GLY A 81 9.98 10.48 1.95
N TYR A 82 9.11 9.87 1.18
CA TYR A 82 8.74 10.29 -0.17
C TYR A 82 7.54 11.26 -0.13
N GLU A 83 7.83 12.51 0.08
CA GLU A 83 6.79 13.56 0.24
C GLU A 83 6.21 14.00 -1.09
N ASP A 84 7.03 14.02 -2.16
CA ASP A 84 6.60 14.48 -3.48
C ASP A 84 5.77 13.40 -4.19
N LEU A 85 4.69 13.85 -4.83
CA LEU A 85 3.89 12.99 -5.69
C LEU A 85 4.67 12.48 -6.91
N ASN A 86 5.68 13.21 -7.35
CA ASN A 86 6.54 12.80 -8.46
C ASN A 86 7.38 11.55 -8.13
N ASP A 87 7.70 11.33 -6.85
CA ASP A 87 8.45 10.15 -6.40
C ASP A 87 7.73 8.86 -6.76
N HIS A 88 6.39 8.88 -6.79
CA HIS A 88 5.60 7.72 -7.20
C HIS A 88 5.89 7.24 -8.62
N ASP A 89 6.41 8.08 -9.50
CA ASP A 89 6.83 7.67 -10.84
C ASP A 89 8.06 6.76 -10.82
N HIS A 90 8.87 6.82 -9.77
CA HIS A 90 9.99 5.93 -9.50
C HIS A 90 9.56 4.74 -8.63
N LEU A 91 8.87 5.00 -7.52
CA LEU A 91 8.47 3.99 -6.53
C LEU A 91 7.58 2.90 -7.14
N ARG A 92 6.76 3.22 -8.14
CA ARG A 92 5.91 2.22 -8.82
C ARG A 92 6.68 1.09 -9.51
N ARG A 93 8.00 1.24 -9.69
CA ARG A 93 8.89 0.22 -10.27
C ARG A 93 9.64 -0.56 -9.23
N ASP A 94 9.62 -0.12 -7.98
CA ASP A 94 10.28 -0.82 -6.90
C ASP A 94 9.38 -1.95 -6.37
N PRO A 95 9.83 -3.22 -6.45
CA PRO A 95 9.05 -4.35 -5.98
C PRO A 95 8.71 -4.29 -4.48
N ILE A 96 9.56 -3.66 -3.67
CA ILE A 96 9.30 -3.48 -2.24
C ILE A 96 8.03 -2.66 -2.01
N HIS A 97 7.87 -1.56 -2.73
CA HIS A 97 6.67 -0.73 -2.63
C HIS A 97 5.42 -1.47 -3.11
N GLY A 98 5.56 -2.33 -4.13
CA GLY A 98 4.49 -3.22 -4.56
C GLY A 98 4.08 -4.21 -3.46
N LEU A 99 5.06 -4.82 -2.78
CA LEU A 99 4.82 -5.70 -1.63
C LEU A 99 4.14 -4.99 -0.47
N ILE A 100 4.63 -3.81 -0.11
CA ILE A 100 4.09 -3.00 1.00
C ILE A 100 2.63 -2.62 0.72
N ALA A 101 2.30 -2.25 -0.50
CA ALA A 101 0.94 -1.92 -0.92
C ALA A 101 0.02 -3.14 -1.10
N GLY A 102 0.53 -4.36 -0.91
CA GLY A 102 -0.27 -5.58 -0.97
C GLY A 102 -0.58 -6.07 -2.39
N LYS A 103 0.18 -5.64 -3.40
CA LYS A 103 -0.01 -6.08 -4.79
C LYS A 103 0.25 -7.58 -4.93
N SER A 104 -0.66 -8.30 -5.60
CA SER A 104 -0.51 -9.73 -5.92
C SER A 104 0.70 -9.99 -6.80
N ASP A 105 1.02 -9.08 -7.70
CA ASP A 105 2.25 -9.07 -8.47
C ASP A 105 3.06 -7.81 -8.22
N PRO A 106 4.03 -7.85 -7.28
CA PRO A 106 4.86 -6.69 -6.94
C PRO A 106 5.85 -6.30 -8.06
N LEU A 107 6.04 -7.16 -9.07
CA LEU A 107 6.85 -6.85 -10.25
C LEU A 107 6.04 -6.17 -11.36
N GLY A 108 4.70 -6.14 -11.24
CA GLY A 108 3.82 -5.51 -12.21
C GLY A 108 3.82 -6.14 -13.59
N GLN A 109 4.03 -7.47 -13.67
CA GLN A 109 3.98 -8.20 -14.94
C GLN A 109 2.54 -8.51 -15.36
N ASP A 110 1.60 -8.49 -14.43
CA ASP A 110 0.17 -8.73 -14.62
C ASP A 110 -0.59 -7.52 -15.18
N ARG A 111 0.11 -6.40 -15.48
CA ARG A 111 -0.50 -5.19 -16.01
C ARG A 111 -1.12 -5.41 -17.38
N ILE A 112 -2.34 -4.89 -17.58
CA ILE A 112 -3.11 -5.05 -18.82
C ILE A 112 -2.40 -4.37 -20.00
N LEU A 113 -1.85 -3.17 -19.78
CA LEU A 113 -1.18 -2.40 -20.81
C LEU A 113 0.32 -2.71 -20.82
N GLU A 114 0.86 -3.05 -21.97
CA GLU A 114 2.29 -3.38 -22.15
C GLU A 114 3.22 -2.26 -21.66
N ARG A 115 2.84 -1.00 -21.90
CA ARG A 115 3.59 0.20 -21.43
C ARG A 115 3.68 0.31 -19.90
N ASP A 116 2.80 -0.38 -19.17
CA ASP A 116 2.72 -0.34 -17.71
C ASP A 116 3.30 -1.59 -17.04
N LYS A 117 3.76 -2.56 -17.81
CA LYS A 117 4.52 -3.70 -17.30
C LYS A 117 5.78 -3.24 -16.59
N GLY A 118 6.14 -3.92 -15.52
CA GLY A 118 7.24 -3.53 -14.63
C GLY A 118 6.91 -2.34 -13.71
N LYS A 119 5.63 -1.97 -13.58
CA LYS A 119 5.16 -0.87 -12.76
C LYS A 119 3.98 -1.35 -11.92
N ALA A 120 4.27 -1.95 -10.78
CA ALA A 120 3.24 -2.57 -9.93
C ALA A 120 2.23 -1.56 -9.39
N LEU A 121 2.65 -0.32 -9.15
CA LEU A 121 1.85 0.70 -8.49
C LEU A 121 1.38 1.80 -9.47
N ALA A 122 0.45 2.61 -9.00
CA ALA A 122 -0.02 3.77 -9.73
C ALA A 122 1.13 4.78 -9.95
N ALA A 123 1.16 5.39 -11.13
CA ALA A 123 1.88 6.64 -11.33
C ALA A 123 1.27 7.67 -10.41
N ARG A 124 1.84 8.80 -10.18
CA ARG A 124 1.28 9.87 -9.34
C ARG A 124 -0.08 9.48 -8.80
N VAL A 125 -0.19 9.17 -7.51
CA VAL A 125 -1.50 8.91 -6.93
C VAL A 125 -2.29 10.18 -7.16
N HIS A 126 -2.99 10.22 -8.25
CA HIS A 126 -3.96 11.26 -8.47
C HIS A 126 -5.01 11.09 -7.38
N ALA A 127 -4.79 11.76 -6.26
CA ALA A 127 -5.89 12.22 -5.44
C ALA A 127 -6.70 13.21 -6.29
N GLN A 128 -7.02 12.81 -7.52
CA GLN A 128 -7.94 13.58 -8.33
C GLN A 128 -9.32 13.39 -7.75
N PRO A 129 -10.02 14.48 -7.42
CA PRO A 129 -11.32 14.45 -6.77
C PRO A 129 -12.43 13.84 -7.64
N PHE A 130 -12.10 13.30 -8.80
CA PHE A 130 -13.07 12.87 -9.80
C PHE A 130 -13.67 11.48 -9.56
N GLY A 131 -13.22 10.74 -8.57
CA GLY A 131 -13.75 9.39 -8.37
C GLY A 131 -13.83 8.92 -6.92
N VAL A 132 -13.22 9.61 -5.97
CA VAL A 132 -13.19 9.17 -4.57
C VAL A 132 -13.60 10.32 -3.65
N LYS A 133 -14.62 10.13 -2.85
CA LYS A 133 -15.08 11.11 -1.84
C LYS A 133 -15.05 10.46 -0.46
N CYS A 134 -14.56 11.21 0.52
CA CYS A 134 -14.67 10.80 1.91
C CYS A 134 -16.15 10.92 2.34
N THR A 135 -16.74 9.82 2.76
CA THR A 135 -18.02 9.82 3.46
C THR A 135 -17.73 10.20 4.90
N GLY A 136 -17.91 11.49 5.24
CA GLY A 136 -17.78 11.93 6.62
C GLY A 136 -18.60 11.06 7.54
N HIS A 137 -17.95 10.29 8.40
CA HIS A 137 -18.59 9.58 9.48
C HIS A 137 -19.14 10.66 10.42
N ARG A 138 -20.44 10.94 10.33
CA ARG A 138 -21.14 11.63 11.40
C ARG A 138 -21.08 10.69 12.59
N SER A 139 -20.12 10.94 13.48
CA SER A 139 -20.01 10.27 14.75
C SER A 139 -21.36 10.35 15.48
N ALA A 140 -21.88 9.18 15.85
CA ALA A 140 -23.04 8.99 16.71
C ALA A 140 -22.78 9.44 18.16
N LEU A 141 -22.13 10.57 18.35
CA LEU A 141 -21.77 11.13 19.67
C LEU A 141 -22.68 12.30 20.10
N GLN A 142 -23.87 12.43 19.49
CA GLN A 142 -24.86 13.39 19.96
C GLN A 142 -26.24 12.76 20.17
N GLN A 143 -26.30 11.76 21.04
CA GLN A 143 -27.52 11.47 21.77
C GLN A 143 -27.20 11.49 23.27
N GLY A 144 -27.13 12.69 23.82
CA GLY A 144 -27.25 12.87 25.25
C GLY A 144 -28.60 12.42 25.73
N PRO A 145 -28.73 11.85 26.93
CA PRO A 145 -30.00 11.39 27.46
C PRO A 145 -30.93 12.59 27.66
N GLY A 146 -32.01 12.62 26.89
CA GLY A 146 -33.08 13.60 27.05
C GLY A 146 -33.69 13.47 28.44
N ALA A 147 -33.72 14.57 29.16
CA ALA A 147 -34.36 14.72 30.47
C ALA A 147 -35.84 14.36 30.41
N ALA A 148 -36.24 13.40 31.21
CA ALA A 148 -37.62 13.15 31.54
C ALA A 148 -38.20 14.37 32.30
N ARG A 149 -39.38 14.82 31.90
CA ARG A 149 -40.38 15.46 32.72
C ARG A 149 -41.73 14.82 32.46
#